data_49880b3207b7787dc5365f22ca33a591
#
_entry.id   49880b3207b7787dc5365f22ca33a591
#
_cell.length_a   1.000
_cell.length_b   1.000
_cell.length_c   1.000
_cell.angle_alpha   90.00
_cell.angle_beta   90.00
_cell.angle_gamma   90.00
#
_symmetry.space_group_name_H-M   'P 1'
#
loop_
_entity.id
_entity.type
_entity.pdbx_description
1 polymer ?
#
loop_
_entity_poly.entity_id
_entity_poly.type
_entity_poly.pdbx_seq_one_letter_code
_entity_poly.pdbx_strand_id
1 'polypeptide(L)'
;GATPNDDTDDSQALYDAIYEAKQTGKNVYIPAGRFNLNRKVGIDASDMKISGAGIWHTQLHFTSDQAGGGGFDFLHQDNHVEFSDVYLSSNLRSRYGENAQYKAISGTPGKNSHIHDIWAEHFEVGMWIGDYAGKNDMKYTDGLVVENVRLRNNLADGVNFAQGTKNSIVRNSSIRGNGDDGLASWSSIADGTESAVAENNKFL
;
A
#
# COMPACT_ATOMS: atom_id res chain seq x y z
N GLY A 1 -3.33 19.12 14.01
CA GLY A 1 -2.94 17.74 13.80
C GLY A 1 -4.17 16.84 13.62
N ALA A 2 -3.95 15.56 13.38
CA ALA A 2 -5.03 14.58 13.28
C ALA A 2 -5.73 14.40 14.62
N THR A 3 -7.06 14.22 14.59
CA THR A 3 -7.88 13.98 15.79
C THR A 3 -8.63 12.67 15.61
N PRO A 4 -8.32 11.62 16.40
CA PRO A 4 -8.99 10.35 16.25
C PRO A 4 -10.46 10.38 16.65
N ASN A 5 -11.27 9.54 16.00
CA ASN A 5 -12.66 9.28 16.32
C ASN A 5 -13.59 10.51 16.19
N ASP A 6 -13.20 11.48 15.40
CA ASP A 6 -14.09 12.52 14.89
C ASP A 6 -14.41 12.24 13.40
N ASP A 7 -15.31 12.95 12.81
CA ASP A 7 -15.70 12.72 11.41
C ASP A 7 -14.95 13.67 10.44
N THR A 8 -13.85 14.28 10.89
CA THR A 8 -13.06 15.20 10.07
C THR A 8 -12.03 14.45 9.22
N ASP A 9 -11.51 15.11 8.18
CA ASP A 9 -10.46 14.56 7.32
C ASP A 9 -9.07 14.79 7.90
N ASP A 10 -8.37 13.71 8.15
CA ASP A 10 -7.01 13.71 8.69
C ASP A 10 -5.92 13.56 7.61
N SER A 11 -6.29 13.52 6.33
CA SER A 11 -5.33 13.25 5.24
C SER A 11 -4.17 14.24 5.21
N GLN A 12 -4.46 15.54 5.40
CA GLN A 12 -3.41 16.56 5.40
C GLN A 12 -2.48 16.40 6.61
N ALA A 13 -3.04 16.14 7.78
CA ALA A 13 -2.23 15.97 8.99
C ALA A 13 -1.28 14.77 8.90
N LEU A 14 -1.73 13.66 8.29
CA LEU A 14 -0.89 12.50 8.06
C LEU A 14 0.21 12.80 7.03
N TYR A 15 -0.15 13.47 5.92
CA TYR A 15 0.82 13.90 4.92
C TYR A 15 1.90 14.79 5.52
N ASP A 16 1.51 15.79 6.31
CA ASP A 16 2.44 16.73 6.95
C ASP A 16 3.37 16.00 7.93
N ALA A 17 2.85 15.01 8.67
CA ALA A 17 3.67 14.21 9.58
C ALA A 17 4.71 13.37 8.83
N ILE A 18 4.34 12.74 7.71
CA ILE A 18 5.28 11.98 6.88
C ILE A 18 6.33 12.92 6.27
N TYR A 19 5.90 14.07 5.76
CA TYR A 19 6.79 15.07 5.19
C TYR A 19 7.79 15.61 6.22
N GLU A 20 7.33 16.00 7.42
CA GLU A 20 8.20 16.46 8.50
C GLU A 20 9.18 15.37 8.94
N ALA A 21 8.71 14.14 9.07
CA ALA A 21 9.56 13.01 9.44
C ALA A 21 10.68 12.80 8.41
N LYS A 22 10.37 12.88 7.11
CA LYS A 22 11.35 12.83 6.02
C LYS A 22 12.42 13.92 6.16
N GLN A 23 12.02 15.17 6.45
CA GLN A 23 12.93 16.30 6.59
C GLN A 23 13.83 16.21 7.82
N THR A 24 13.35 15.56 8.86
CA THR A 24 14.04 15.54 10.17
C THR A 24 14.69 14.19 10.49
N GLY A 25 14.57 13.19 9.61
CA GLY A 25 15.09 11.83 9.86
C GLY A 25 14.36 11.10 10.97
N LYS A 26 13.09 11.43 11.21
CA LYS A 26 12.26 10.82 12.25
C LYS A 26 11.34 9.74 11.67
N ASN A 27 10.74 8.97 12.55
CA ASN A 27 9.68 8.03 12.25
C ASN A 27 8.31 8.66 12.51
N VAL A 28 7.27 8.07 11.90
CA VAL A 28 5.87 8.45 12.12
C VAL A 28 5.21 7.39 12.98
N TYR A 29 4.57 7.82 14.06
CA TYR A 29 3.72 6.98 14.89
C TYR A 29 2.28 7.51 14.87
N ILE A 30 1.34 6.64 14.53
CA ILE A 30 -0.08 6.94 14.47
C ILE A 30 -0.74 6.32 15.71
N PRO A 31 -1.27 7.12 16.63
CA PRO A 31 -1.84 6.60 17.86
C PRO A 31 -3.10 5.76 17.64
N ALA A 32 -3.58 5.14 18.70
CA ALA A 32 -4.84 4.42 18.67
C ALA A 32 -6.01 5.36 18.33
N GLY A 33 -6.95 4.86 17.54
CA GLY A 33 -8.15 5.58 17.12
C GLY A 33 -8.46 5.34 15.64
N ARG A 34 -9.61 5.83 15.21
CA ARG A 34 -10.01 5.85 13.81
C ARG A 34 -9.74 7.24 13.24
N PHE A 35 -9.02 7.26 12.12
CA PHE A 35 -8.70 8.46 11.36
C PHE A 35 -9.36 8.36 9.98
N ASN A 36 -10.07 9.39 9.59
CA ASN A 36 -10.73 9.45 8.29
C ASN A 36 -9.81 10.13 7.27
N LEU A 37 -9.65 9.48 6.12
CA LEU A 37 -8.80 9.95 5.03
C LEU A 37 -9.65 10.08 3.76
N ASN A 38 -9.68 11.24 3.14
CA ASN A 38 -10.52 11.49 1.96
C ASN A 38 -9.77 11.39 0.63
N ARG A 39 -8.48 11.05 0.65
CA ARG A 39 -7.62 10.95 -0.53
C ARG A 39 -6.49 9.96 -0.34
N LYS A 40 -5.86 9.58 -1.45
CA LYS A 40 -4.64 8.78 -1.47
C LYS A 40 -3.50 9.50 -0.74
N VAL A 41 -2.71 8.76 0.01
CA VAL A 41 -1.52 9.24 0.71
C VAL A 41 -0.27 8.74 0.01
N GLY A 42 0.49 9.65 -0.57
CA GLY A 42 1.80 9.34 -1.16
C GLY A 42 2.87 9.24 -0.08
N ILE A 43 3.68 8.18 -0.16
CA ILE A 43 4.88 8.01 0.65
C ILE A 43 6.07 8.23 -0.28
N ASP A 44 6.81 9.29 -0.05
CA ASP A 44 8.07 9.61 -0.72
C ASP A 44 9.16 9.75 0.34
N ALA A 45 9.59 8.61 0.86
CA ALA A 45 10.53 8.56 1.97
C ALA A 45 11.40 7.30 1.89
N SER A 46 12.63 7.41 2.40
CA SER A 46 13.52 6.28 2.64
C SER A 46 13.99 6.31 4.10
N ASP A 47 14.44 5.17 4.59
CA ASP A 47 14.95 5.03 5.96
C ASP A 47 13.93 5.50 7.02
N MET A 48 12.66 5.17 6.82
CA MET A 48 11.55 5.64 7.66
C MET A 48 10.68 4.47 8.13
N LYS A 49 10.29 4.54 9.39
CA LYS A 49 9.22 3.71 9.93
C LYS A 49 7.93 4.52 10.07
N ILE A 50 6.83 3.97 9.53
CA ILE A 50 5.47 4.47 9.72
C ILE A 50 4.70 3.35 10.41
N SER A 51 4.25 3.56 11.63
CA SER A 51 3.58 2.51 12.40
C SER A 51 2.38 3.02 13.18
N GLY A 52 1.38 2.17 13.31
CA GLY A 52 0.26 2.38 14.21
C GLY A 52 0.44 1.77 15.59
N ALA A 53 -0.63 1.74 16.37
CA ALA A 53 -0.72 1.09 17.67
C ALA A 53 -1.12 -0.40 17.59
N GLY A 54 -1.28 -0.93 16.38
CA GLY A 54 -1.72 -2.30 16.10
C GLY A 54 -3.02 -2.35 15.31
N ILE A 55 -3.25 -3.47 14.63
CA ILE A 55 -4.40 -3.68 13.72
C ILE A 55 -5.77 -3.59 14.41
N TRP A 56 -5.82 -3.68 15.73
CA TRP A 56 -7.04 -3.55 16.51
C TRP A 56 -7.21 -2.15 17.13
N HIS A 57 -6.21 -1.31 17.02
CA HIS A 57 -6.13 -0.04 17.73
C HIS A 57 -6.06 1.16 16.80
N THR A 58 -5.31 1.08 15.70
CA THR A 58 -5.19 2.18 14.71
C THR A 58 -5.92 1.80 13.44
N GLN A 59 -7.00 2.52 13.15
CA GLN A 59 -7.75 2.38 11.89
C GLN A 59 -7.55 3.62 11.03
N LEU A 60 -7.12 3.40 9.79
CA LEU A 60 -7.05 4.42 8.74
C LEU A 60 -8.16 4.11 7.72
N HIS A 61 -9.21 4.91 7.74
CA HIS A 61 -10.40 4.68 6.95
C HIS A 61 -10.52 5.68 5.80
N PHE A 62 -10.48 5.19 4.58
CA PHE A 62 -10.63 6.01 3.38
C PHE A 62 -12.10 6.22 3.06
N THR A 63 -12.55 7.46 3.15
CA THR A 63 -13.98 7.81 3.07
C THR A 63 -14.50 7.96 1.65
N SER A 64 -13.64 8.17 0.64
CA SER A 64 -14.05 8.22 -0.76
C SER A 64 -14.52 6.84 -1.25
N ASP A 65 -15.57 6.83 -2.04
CA ASP A 65 -16.04 5.65 -2.80
C ASP A 65 -15.70 5.71 -4.29
N GLN A 66 -14.92 6.73 -4.69
CA GLN A 66 -14.56 6.98 -6.08
C GLN A 66 -13.25 6.31 -6.47
N ALA A 67 -13.07 6.02 -7.75
CA ALA A 67 -11.84 5.46 -8.29
C ALA A 67 -10.61 6.31 -7.89
N GLY A 68 -9.55 5.65 -7.44
CA GLY A 68 -8.32 6.31 -7.00
C GLY A 68 -8.43 7.13 -5.72
N GLY A 69 -9.57 7.05 -5.02
CA GLY A 69 -9.89 7.91 -3.88
C GLY A 69 -9.17 7.61 -2.58
N GLY A 70 -8.29 6.63 -2.51
CA GLY A 70 -7.59 6.31 -1.27
C GLY A 70 -6.45 5.33 -1.41
N GLY A 71 -5.94 4.89 -0.26
CA GLY A 71 -4.81 4.00 -0.12
C GLY A 71 -3.47 4.73 0.04
N PHE A 72 -2.43 3.95 0.27
CA PHE A 72 -1.05 4.42 0.34
C PHE A 72 -0.31 4.08 -0.94
N ASP A 73 0.45 5.03 -1.45
CA ASP A 73 1.22 4.87 -2.68
C ASP A 73 2.70 5.17 -2.41
N PHE A 74 3.54 4.14 -2.49
CA PHE A 74 4.98 4.27 -2.31
C PHE A 74 5.58 4.83 -3.60
N LEU A 75 6.05 6.06 -3.51
CA LEU A 75 6.59 6.82 -4.63
C LEU A 75 8.11 6.64 -4.72
N HIS A 76 8.63 6.61 -5.94
CA HIS A 76 10.06 6.79 -6.21
C HIS A 76 11.01 5.75 -5.60
N GLN A 77 10.58 4.48 -5.44
CA GLN A 77 11.45 3.43 -4.92
C GLN A 77 11.96 3.73 -3.49
N ASP A 78 11.04 3.98 -2.60
CA ASP A 78 11.33 4.24 -1.18
C ASP A 78 12.00 3.03 -0.53
N ASN A 79 13.29 3.15 -0.22
CA ASN A 79 14.09 2.07 0.34
C ASN A 79 14.08 2.07 1.87
N HIS A 80 14.17 0.88 2.48
CA HIS A 80 14.20 0.73 3.93
C HIS A 80 13.01 1.39 4.64
N VAL A 81 11.83 1.32 4.03
CA VAL A 81 10.59 1.79 4.65
C VAL A 81 9.93 0.63 5.37
N GLU A 82 9.60 0.84 6.64
CA GLU A 82 8.77 -0.06 7.41
C GLU A 82 7.37 0.55 7.56
N PHE A 83 6.33 -0.21 7.15
CA PHE A 83 4.94 0.20 7.33
C PHE A 83 4.16 -0.89 8.05
N SER A 84 3.63 -0.58 9.23
CA SER A 84 3.08 -1.62 10.09
C SER A 84 1.99 -1.17 11.06
N ASP A 85 1.36 -2.17 11.69
CA ASP A 85 0.51 -2.02 12.87
C ASP A 85 -0.73 -1.16 12.65
N VAL A 86 -1.36 -1.28 11.47
CA VAL A 86 -2.58 -0.53 11.13
C VAL A 86 -3.66 -1.42 10.49
N TYR A 87 -4.90 -1.04 10.69
CA TYR A 87 -6.04 -1.52 9.94
C TYR A 87 -6.43 -0.49 8.88
N LEU A 88 -6.45 -0.91 7.62
CA LEU A 88 -6.84 -0.11 6.46
C LEU A 88 -8.21 -0.54 5.98
N SER A 89 -9.10 0.40 5.75
CA SER A 89 -10.42 0.14 5.17
C SER A 89 -10.88 1.28 4.28
N SER A 90 -11.84 1.01 3.40
CA SER A 90 -12.40 2.05 2.55
C SER A 90 -13.90 1.94 2.37
N ASN A 91 -14.50 2.97 1.83
CA ASN A 91 -15.90 3.00 1.41
C ASN A 91 -16.12 2.47 -0.01
N LEU A 92 -15.09 1.98 -0.69
CA LEU A 92 -15.23 1.45 -2.04
C LEU A 92 -16.19 0.25 -2.03
N ARG A 93 -17.20 0.27 -2.91
CA ARG A 93 -18.24 -0.77 -2.98
C ARG A 93 -18.30 -1.51 -4.30
N SER A 94 -17.62 -1.00 -5.32
CA SER A 94 -17.60 -1.61 -6.64
C SER A 94 -16.28 -1.37 -7.33
N ARG A 95 -15.92 -2.28 -8.24
CA ARG A 95 -14.80 -2.11 -9.15
C ARG A 95 -15.30 -1.25 -10.31
N TYR A 96 -14.86 0.00 -10.39
CA TYR A 96 -15.21 0.93 -11.47
C TYR A 96 -14.41 0.61 -12.74
N GLY A 97 -14.80 -0.44 -13.45
CA GLY A 97 -14.06 -0.92 -14.61
C GLY A 97 -12.64 -1.37 -14.23
N GLU A 98 -11.80 -1.52 -15.24
CA GLU A 98 -10.41 -1.99 -15.05
C GLU A 98 -9.49 -0.95 -14.37
N ASN A 99 -9.97 0.27 -14.15
CA ASN A 99 -9.19 1.41 -13.69
C ASN A 99 -9.65 2.00 -12.35
N ALA A 100 -10.16 1.21 -11.45
CA ALA A 100 -10.56 1.72 -10.14
C ALA A 100 -9.38 2.37 -9.39
N GLN A 101 -8.16 1.88 -9.59
CA GLN A 101 -6.91 2.45 -9.04
C GLN A 101 -6.96 2.71 -7.53
N TYR A 102 -7.74 1.90 -6.82
CA TYR A 102 -8.01 2.08 -5.40
C TYR A 102 -7.41 0.92 -4.61
N LYS A 103 -6.11 0.94 -4.46
CA LYS A 103 -5.35 -0.08 -3.75
C LYS A 103 -5.11 0.35 -2.30
N ALA A 104 -5.16 -0.58 -1.35
CA ALA A 104 -4.79 -0.25 0.02
C ALA A 104 -3.32 0.18 0.10
N ILE A 105 -2.45 -0.56 -0.59
CA ILE A 105 -1.03 -0.26 -0.72
C ILE A 105 -0.61 -0.46 -2.17
N SER A 106 0.07 0.51 -2.75
CA SER A 106 0.55 0.45 -4.13
C SER A 106 1.94 1.08 -4.29
N GLY A 107 2.48 0.98 -5.49
CA GLY A 107 3.72 1.64 -5.89
C GLY A 107 4.94 0.76 -5.76
N THR A 108 6.06 1.37 -5.40
CA THR A 108 7.38 0.74 -5.45
C THR A 108 8.15 0.85 -4.14
N PRO A 109 7.67 0.21 -3.04
CA PRO A 109 8.48 0.08 -1.84
C PRO A 109 9.77 -0.64 -2.21
N GLY A 110 10.89 0.02 -2.01
CA GLY A 110 12.15 -0.41 -2.59
C GLY A 110 12.90 -1.41 -1.72
N LYS A 111 14.22 -1.45 -1.93
CA LYS A 111 15.11 -2.44 -1.33
C LYS A 111 15.01 -2.46 0.19
N ASN A 112 14.91 -3.66 0.75
CA ASN A 112 14.82 -3.92 2.20
C ASN A 112 13.65 -3.21 2.89
N SER A 113 12.58 -2.90 2.17
CA SER A 113 11.35 -2.41 2.77
C SER A 113 10.57 -3.57 3.39
N HIS A 114 9.80 -3.28 4.44
CA HIS A 114 9.05 -4.26 5.19
C HIS A 114 7.63 -3.75 5.47
N ILE A 115 6.65 -4.47 4.98
CA ILE A 115 5.22 -4.21 5.23
C ILE A 115 4.69 -5.37 6.06
N HIS A 116 4.27 -5.10 7.30
CA HIS A 116 3.88 -6.17 8.19
C HIS A 116 2.82 -5.75 9.21
N ASP A 117 2.17 -6.74 9.81
CA ASP A 117 1.14 -6.50 10.81
C ASP A 117 0.05 -5.50 10.31
N ILE A 118 -0.41 -5.72 9.08
CA ILE A 118 -1.44 -4.93 8.41
C ILE A 118 -2.70 -5.77 8.24
N TRP A 119 -3.86 -5.16 8.46
CA TRP A 119 -5.12 -5.66 7.96
C TRP A 119 -5.67 -4.67 6.94
N ALA A 120 -5.99 -5.12 5.74
CA ALA A 120 -6.59 -4.28 4.70
C ALA A 120 -7.79 -4.97 4.06
N GLU A 121 -8.91 -4.25 3.98
CA GLU A 121 -10.14 -4.76 3.36
C GLU A 121 -10.97 -3.65 2.71
N HIS A 122 -11.85 -4.07 1.78
CA HIS A 122 -12.77 -3.22 1.04
C HIS A 122 -12.07 -2.23 0.09
N PHE A 123 -10.90 -2.60 -0.43
CA PHE A 123 -10.24 -1.91 -1.53
C PHE A 123 -10.49 -2.62 -2.86
N GLU A 124 -10.07 -2.05 -3.96
CA GLU A 124 -9.97 -2.78 -5.21
C GLU A 124 -8.97 -3.93 -5.06
N VAL A 125 -7.74 -3.59 -4.65
CA VAL A 125 -6.66 -4.55 -4.39
C VAL A 125 -6.06 -4.28 -3.02
N GLY A 126 -5.70 -5.32 -2.30
CA GLY A 126 -4.98 -5.18 -1.04
C GLY A 126 -3.60 -4.58 -1.24
N MET A 127 -2.75 -5.22 -2.04
CA MET A 127 -1.42 -4.71 -2.40
C MET A 127 -1.15 -4.89 -3.89
N TRP A 128 -0.85 -3.81 -4.58
CA TRP A 128 -0.39 -3.81 -5.97
C TRP A 128 0.99 -3.19 -6.04
N ILE A 129 2.01 -4.03 -6.14
CA ILE A 129 3.40 -3.62 -6.12
C ILE A 129 3.96 -3.69 -7.54
N GLY A 130 4.28 -2.53 -8.10
CA GLY A 130 4.78 -2.43 -9.47
C GLY A 130 4.93 -1.00 -9.93
N ASP A 131 5.77 -0.79 -10.92
CA ASP A 131 6.03 0.52 -11.52
C ASP A 131 5.44 0.61 -12.92
N TYR A 132 4.75 1.69 -13.19
CA TYR A 132 4.13 2.03 -14.47
C TYR A 132 4.64 3.35 -15.05
N ALA A 133 5.77 3.85 -14.53
CA ALA A 133 6.46 4.99 -15.12
C ALA A 133 6.95 4.64 -16.55
N GLY A 134 7.22 5.63 -17.35
CA GLY A 134 7.75 5.45 -18.70
C GLY A 134 9.08 4.68 -18.71
N LYS A 135 9.35 3.98 -19.80
CA LYS A 135 10.50 3.08 -20.02
C LYS A 135 11.85 3.54 -19.45
N ASN A 136 12.11 4.84 -19.45
CA ASN A 136 13.39 5.39 -19.03
C ASN A 136 13.47 5.74 -17.53
N ASP A 137 12.34 5.71 -16.83
CA ASP A 137 12.22 6.17 -15.45
C ASP A 137 11.71 5.07 -14.50
N MET A 138 11.59 3.85 -14.99
CA MET A 138 11.07 2.73 -14.19
C MET A 138 11.98 2.42 -13.01
N LYS A 139 11.39 2.38 -11.82
CA LYS A 139 12.05 2.00 -10.57
C LYS A 139 11.30 0.83 -9.95
N TYR A 140 11.94 -0.30 -9.87
CA TYR A 140 11.29 -1.53 -9.48
C TYR A 140 11.51 -1.86 -8.01
N THR A 141 10.51 -2.47 -7.42
CA THR A 141 10.64 -3.11 -6.11
C THR A 141 11.59 -4.29 -6.20
N ASP A 142 12.59 -4.32 -5.32
CA ASP A 142 13.56 -5.39 -5.21
C ASP A 142 13.83 -5.74 -3.75
N GLY A 143 13.37 -6.90 -3.31
CA GLY A 143 13.62 -7.38 -1.94
C GLY A 143 12.62 -6.87 -0.89
N LEU A 144 11.36 -6.61 -1.27
CA LEU A 144 10.28 -6.32 -0.33
C LEU A 144 9.91 -7.57 0.48
N VAL A 145 9.73 -7.38 1.78
CA VAL A 145 9.15 -8.39 2.66
C VAL A 145 7.74 -7.95 3.07
N VAL A 146 6.75 -8.80 2.79
CA VAL A 146 5.37 -8.67 3.27
C VAL A 146 5.12 -9.81 4.24
N GLU A 147 4.77 -9.50 5.48
CA GLU A 147 4.67 -10.51 6.54
C GLU A 147 3.52 -10.24 7.50
N ASN A 148 2.90 -11.32 7.96
CA ASN A 148 1.82 -11.25 8.96
C ASN A 148 0.71 -10.25 8.59
N VAL A 149 0.31 -10.26 7.31
CA VAL A 149 -0.77 -9.40 6.81
C VAL A 149 -2.09 -10.17 6.69
N ARG A 150 -3.20 -9.45 6.80
CA ARG A 150 -4.55 -9.92 6.54
C ARG A 150 -5.15 -9.09 5.43
N LEU A 151 -5.22 -9.66 4.22
CA LEU A 151 -5.79 -9.00 3.04
C LEU A 151 -7.02 -9.77 2.61
N ARG A 152 -8.18 -9.23 2.88
CA ARG A 152 -9.43 -9.92 2.64
C ARG A 152 -10.55 -8.98 2.20
N ASN A 153 -11.57 -9.55 1.53
CA ASN A 153 -12.75 -8.81 1.12
C ASN A 153 -12.42 -7.62 0.19
N ASN A 154 -11.33 -7.72 -0.59
CA ASN A 154 -11.03 -6.76 -1.64
C ASN A 154 -11.76 -7.17 -2.93
N LEU A 155 -12.00 -6.21 -3.82
CA LEU A 155 -12.83 -6.43 -5.02
C LEU A 155 -12.08 -7.13 -6.16
N ALA A 156 -10.76 -7.15 -6.10
CA ALA A 156 -9.88 -7.88 -6.99
C ALA A 156 -8.83 -8.65 -6.18
N ASP A 157 -7.54 -8.45 -6.40
CA ASP A 157 -6.49 -9.27 -5.81
C ASP A 157 -6.23 -8.97 -4.32
N GLY A 158 -5.72 -9.96 -3.63
CA GLY A 158 -5.11 -9.77 -2.33
C GLY A 158 -3.75 -9.09 -2.45
N VAL A 159 -2.78 -9.78 -3.07
CA VAL A 159 -1.46 -9.21 -3.44
C VAL A 159 -1.18 -9.48 -4.90
N ASN A 160 -0.69 -8.48 -5.61
CA ASN A 160 -0.14 -8.63 -6.94
C ASN A 160 1.28 -8.07 -6.98
N PHE A 161 2.26 -8.93 -7.20
CA PHE A 161 3.62 -8.54 -7.52
C PHE A 161 3.72 -8.34 -9.03
N ALA A 162 3.56 -7.09 -9.45
CA ALA A 162 3.44 -6.68 -10.84
C ALA A 162 4.74 -6.06 -11.36
N GLN A 163 4.73 -5.65 -12.57
CA GLN A 163 5.72 -4.87 -13.33
C GLN A 163 7.07 -4.69 -12.63
N GLY A 164 8.02 -5.57 -12.93
CA GLY A 164 9.40 -5.49 -12.48
C GLY A 164 9.67 -5.81 -11.01
N THR A 165 8.64 -6.12 -10.23
CA THR A 165 8.80 -6.53 -8.83
C THR A 165 9.59 -7.84 -8.76
N LYS A 166 10.67 -7.85 -7.99
CA LYS A 166 11.56 -9.02 -7.92
C LYS A 166 12.12 -9.25 -6.52
N ASN A 167 12.61 -10.49 -6.32
CA ASN A 167 13.25 -10.94 -5.09
C ASN A 167 12.41 -10.65 -3.83
N SER A 168 11.09 -10.54 -3.99
CA SER A 168 10.17 -10.15 -2.92
C SER A 168 9.41 -11.35 -2.38
N ILE A 169 8.91 -11.22 -1.17
CA ILE A 169 8.28 -12.34 -0.48
C ILE A 169 7.02 -11.92 0.26
N VAL A 170 5.96 -12.75 0.16
CA VAL A 170 4.83 -12.75 1.08
C VAL A 170 4.91 -14.00 1.92
N ARG A 171 4.85 -13.87 3.25
CA ARG A 171 4.90 -15.01 4.15
C ARG A 171 4.04 -14.83 5.40
N ASN A 172 3.71 -15.94 6.07
CA ASN A 172 2.99 -15.94 7.35
C ASN A 172 1.70 -15.10 7.33
N SER A 173 0.96 -15.11 6.22
CA SER A 173 -0.11 -14.16 5.97
C SER A 173 -1.44 -14.86 5.70
N SER A 174 -2.56 -14.16 5.92
CA SER A 174 -3.91 -14.63 5.63
C SER A 174 -4.52 -13.79 4.50
N ILE A 175 -4.62 -14.36 3.32
CA ILE A 175 -5.13 -13.70 2.12
C ILE A 175 -6.31 -14.50 1.59
N ARG A 176 -7.53 -13.94 1.70
CA ARG A 176 -8.75 -14.70 1.39
C ARG A 176 -9.95 -13.82 1.11
N GLY A 177 -10.94 -14.40 0.41
CA GLY A 177 -12.22 -13.74 0.14
C GLY A 177 -12.07 -12.50 -0.76
N ASN A 178 -10.99 -12.43 -1.54
CA ASN A 178 -10.79 -11.40 -2.56
C ASN A 178 -11.54 -11.80 -3.83
N GLY A 179 -11.90 -10.82 -4.64
CA GLY A 179 -12.77 -11.02 -5.80
C GLY A 179 -12.08 -11.59 -7.02
N ASP A 180 -10.75 -11.64 -7.01
CA ASP A 180 -9.91 -12.22 -8.06
C ASP A 180 -8.86 -13.11 -7.39
N ASP A 181 -7.58 -12.93 -7.68
CA ASP A 181 -6.50 -13.76 -7.12
C ASP A 181 -6.18 -13.44 -5.66
N GLY A 182 -5.87 -14.46 -4.86
CA GLY A 182 -5.29 -14.24 -3.54
C GLY A 182 -3.89 -13.68 -3.63
N LEU A 183 -3.05 -14.37 -4.40
CA LEU A 183 -1.65 -14.04 -4.63
C LEU A 183 -1.36 -14.12 -6.13
N ALA A 184 -0.92 -13.05 -6.72
CA ALA A 184 -0.63 -12.96 -8.14
C ALA A 184 0.79 -12.44 -8.40
N SER A 185 1.33 -12.85 -9.52
CA SER A 185 2.53 -12.24 -10.12
C SER A 185 2.23 -11.96 -11.58
N TRP A 186 2.39 -10.72 -12.01
CA TRP A 186 1.92 -10.28 -13.30
C TRP A 186 2.91 -9.32 -13.96
N SER A 187 3.09 -9.50 -15.26
CA SER A 187 3.89 -8.59 -16.08
C SER A 187 3.17 -8.36 -17.40
N SER A 188 3.10 -7.14 -17.84
CA SER A 188 2.53 -6.81 -19.15
C SER A 188 3.39 -5.82 -19.91
N ILE A 189 3.22 -5.80 -21.21
CA ILE A 189 3.67 -4.71 -22.07
C ILE A 189 2.49 -3.73 -22.12
N ALA A 190 2.56 -2.65 -21.35
CA ALA A 190 1.56 -1.61 -21.36
C ALA A 190 2.11 -0.37 -22.05
N ASP A 191 1.40 0.11 -23.05
CA ASP A 191 1.56 1.45 -23.66
C ASP A 191 3.00 1.86 -23.99
N GLY A 192 3.77 0.96 -24.64
CA GLY A 192 5.13 1.27 -25.06
C GLY A 192 6.18 1.19 -23.97
N THR A 193 5.80 0.77 -22.76
CA THR A 193 6.77 0.36 -21.75
C THR A 193 7.25 -1.05 -22.08
N GLU A 194 8.55 -1.26 -22.20
CA GLU A 194 9.08 -2.62 -22.16
C GLU A 194 8.77 -3.20 -20.79
N SER A 195 8.10 -4.35 -20.78
CA SER A 195 7.77 -5.00 -19.52
C SER A 195 9.04 -5.39 -18.81
N ALA A 196 9.21 -4.87 -17.60
CA ALA A 196 10.09 -5.53 -16.68
C ALA A 196 9.39 -6.77 -16.14
N VAL A 197 10.07 -7.88 -16.19
CA VAL A 197 9.53 -9.14 -15.72
C VAL A 197 9.50 -9.14 -14.19
N ALA A 198 8.35 -9.50 -13.63
CA ALA A 198 8.27 -9.86 -12.23
C ALA A 198 8.97 -11.22 -12.04
N GLU A 199 10.00 -11.28 -11.22
CA GLU A 199 10.84 -12.47 -11.13
C GLU A 199 11.31 -12.80 -9.71
N ASN A 200 11.56 -14.09 -9.47
CA ASN A 200 12.13 -14.60 -8.21
C ASN A 200 11.33 -14.18 -6.96
N ASN A 201 10.03 -13.96 -7.10
CA ASN A 201 9.13 -13.67 -5.99
C ASN A 201 8.68 -14.97 -5.31
N LYS A 202 8.38 -14.90 -4.02
CA LYS A 202 7.97 -16.06 -3.21
C LYS A 202 6.69 -15.78 -2.45
N PHE A 203 5.85 -16.80 -2.40
CA PHE A 203 4.64 -16.85 -1.58
C PHE A 203 4.75 -18.07 -0.67
N LEU A 204 4.90 -17.87 0.65
CA LEU A 204 5.16 -18.91 1.67
C LEU A 204 4.15 -18.91 2.80
#